data_9fe013b67d1965bde1718caae2c25da7
#
_entry.id   9fe013b67d1965bde1718caae2c25da7
#
_cell.length_a   1.000
_cell.length_b   1.000
_cell.length_c   1.000
_cell.angle_alpha   90.00
_cell.angle_beta   90.00
_cell.angle_gamma   90.00
#
_symmetry.space_group_name_H-M   'P 1'
#
loop_
_entity.id
_entity.type
_entity.pdbx_description
1 polymer ?
#
loop_
_entity_poly.entity_id
_entity_poly.type
_entity_poly.pdbx_seq_one_letter_code
_entity_poly.pdbx_strand_id
1 'polypeptide(L)'
;MIIDTHLHPTNLVDEAWRHTGTPFNGERMLKMMDGPYMINGKPRRIDMGFIQPPPGNTGYRDGNRMGRDGIRDYMAYITELTQRYPDRFIGNFTYNPRWGPENGALELEFHVKEYGFKMLKLHANMHGYRPDRALDWLRPAMKVCAKYNVVVLIHTGDGPYTIPTMFYPIIREFPMVNFIIGHFGIQTGGNYSFEAFWMAMDTPNVVCESGWCFQSRIVEFAKQLDRKKIVFGTDSPPNEPGMWLRELEVLCSPAPQGMDLDEDGLEDYMGNNIARMCGIKTSPPPKTMAEAELRLKDSYAGVQ
;
A
#
# COMPACT_ATOMS: atom_id res chain seq x y z
N MET A 1 11.64 7.74 -9.10
CA MET A 1 10.19 7.93 -8.84
C MET A 1 9.84 7.32 -7.49
N ILE A 2 9.03 8.02 -6.68
CA ILE A 2 8.55 7.50 -5.38
C ILE A 2 7.09 7.10 -5.52
N ILE A 3 6.75 5.86 -5.17
CA ILE A 3 5.39 5.33 -5.19
C ILE A 3 5.03 4.82 -3.80
N ASP A 4 4.02 5.43 -3.20
CA ASP A 4 3.50 5.00 -1.90
C ASP A 4 2.43 3.91 -2.09
N THR A 5 2.63 2.76 -1.48
CA THR A 5 1.71 1.61 -1.62
C THR A 5 0.50 1.69 -0.70
N HIS A 6 0.39 2.73 0.19
CA HIS A 6 -0.57 2.66 1.28
C HIS A 6 -1.07 4.02 1.75
N LEU A 7 -2.14 4.51 1.10
CA LEU A 7 -2.76 5.81 1.40
C LEU A 7 -4.26 5.68 1.62
N HIS A 8 -4.80 6.45 2.59
CA HIS A 8 -6.20 6.42 2.99
C HIS A 8 -6.91 7.78 2.86
N PRO A 9 -7.09 8.33 1.65
CA PRO A 9 -7.93 9.53 1.51
C PRO A 9 -9.40 9.21 1.80
N THR A 10 -10.09 10.15 2.45
CA THR A 10 -11.51 10.03 2.74
C THR A 10 -12.23 11.37 2.64
N ASN A 11 -13.46 11.37 2.15
CA ASN A 11 -14.37 12.53 2.18
C ASN A 11 -15.25 12.54 3.44
N LEU A 12 -15.12 11.55 4.31
CA LEU A 12 -15.85 11.45 5.56
C LEU A 12 -14.94 11.79 6.74
N VAL A 13 -15.51 12.36 7.79
CA VAL A 13 -14.83 12.46 9.08
C VAL A 13 -14.80 11.06 9.68
N ASP A 14 -13.68 10.39 9.53
CA ASP A 14 -13.44 9.05 10.08
C ASP A 14 -13.24 9.11 11.59
N GLU A 15 -13.70 8.08 12.29
CA GLU A 15 -13.46 7.94 13.72
C GLU A 15 -11.98 7.84 14.06
N ALA A 16 -11.19 7.21 13.18
CA ALA A 16 -9.75 7.10 13.34
C ALA A 16 -9.02 8.46 13.23
N TRP A 17 -9.61 9.43 12.50
CA TRP A 17 -9.03 10.77 12.26
C TRP A 17 -9.84 11.89 12.91
N ARG A 18 -10.71 11.60 13.86
CA ARG A 18 -11.57 12.56 14.55
C ARG A 18 -10.84 13.79 15.10
N HIS A 19 -9.62 13.62 15.56
CA HIS A 19 -8.81 14.71 16.10
C HIS A 19 -8.50 15.81 15.09
N THR A 20 -8.65 15.55 13.79
CA THR A 20 -8.45 16.55 12.73
C THR A 20 -9.67 17.43 12.50
N GLY A 21 -10.86 16.99 12.90
CA GLY A 21 -12.13 17.68 12.71
C GLY A 21 -12.59 17.86 11.27
N THR A 22 -11.77 17.44 10.29
CA THR A 22 -12.05 17.56 8.85
C THR A 22 -11.60 16.30 8.12
N PRO A 23 -12.27 15.90 7.02
CA PRO A 23 -11.84 14.77 6.21
C PRO A 23 -10.43 14.98 5.67
N PHE A 24 -9.65 13.92 5.61
CA PHE A 24 -8.37 13.93 4.89
C PHE A 24 -8.61 13.51 3.44
N ASN A 25 -9.18 14.45 2.67
CA ASN A 25 -9.63 14.22 1.31
C ASN A 25 -8.46 14.11 0.30
N GLY A 26 -8.80 13.85 -0.97
CA GLY A 26 -7.82 13.67 -2.05
C GLY A 26 -6.91 14.88 -2.25
N GLU A 27 -7.44 16.11 -2.15
CA GLU A 27 -6.65 17.33 -2.31
C GLU A 27 -5.62 17.51 -1.17
N ARG A 28 -6.02 17.19 0.05
CA ARG A 28 -5.07 17.18 1.20
C ARG A 28 -4.02 16.10 1.04
N MET A 29 -4.42 14.93 0.55
CA MET A 29 -3.50 13.83 0.25
C MET A 29 -2.49 14.24 -0.82
N LEU A 30 -2.93 14.86 -1.93
CA LEU A 30 -2.04 15.37 -2.97
C LEU A 30 -1.06 16.40 -2.43
N LYS A 31 -1.54 17.36 -1.63
CA LYS A 31 -0.68 18.36 -1.01
C LYS A 31 0.40 17.72 -0.11
N MET A 32 0.04 16.68 0.62
CA MET A 32 0.99 15.92 1.43
C MET A 32 2.01 15.19 0.52
N MET A 33 1.54 14.52 -0.54
CA MET A 33 2.43 13.83 -1.49
C MET A 33 3.40 14.78 -2.21
N ASP A 34 3.01 16.04 -2.42
CA ASP A 34 3.84 17.02 -3.13
C ASP A 34 5.09 17.44 -2.35
N GLY A 35 5.09 17.32 -1.03
CA GLY A 35 6.24 17.61 -0.20
C GLY A 35 6.65 19.09 -0.17
N PRO A 36 7.90 19.49 -0.54
CA PRO A 36 8.99 18.60 -0.95
C PRO A 36 9.66 17.85 0.22
N TYR A 37 10.08 16.65 -0.05
CA TYR A 37 10.88 15.84 0.86
C TYR A 37 12.36 15.87 0.42
N MET A 38 13.27 16.22 1.34
CA MET A 38 14.69 16.21 1.03
C MET A 38 15.28 14.82 1.28
N ILE A 39 15.70 14.15 0.21
CA ILE A 39 16.27 12.80 0.24
C ILE A 39 17.65 12.83 -0.44
N ASN A 40 18.70 12.47 0.28
CA ASN A 40 20.10 12.58 -0.17
C ASN A 40 20.42 13.99 -0.72
N GLY A 41 19.89 15.03 -0.04
CA GLY A 41 20.07 16.42 -0.44
C GLY A 41 19.31 16.86 -1.70
N LYS A 42 18.45 16.01 -2.26
CA LYS A 42 17.62 16.31 -3.42
C LYS A 42 16.15 16.46 -3.03
N PRO A 43 15.44 17.44 -3.62
CA PRO A 43 14.00 17.58 -3.40
C PRO A 43 13.25 16.45 -4.12
N ARG A 44 12.41 15.78 -3.39
CA ARG A 44 11.59 14.67 -3.87
C ARG A 44 10.13 14.89 -3.49
N ARG A 45 9.23 14.27 -4.23
CA ARG A 45 7.82 14.14 -3.88
C ARG A 45 7.41 12.68 -4.01
N ILE A 46 6.27 12.32 -3.45
CA ILE A 46 5.61 11.07 -3.78
C ILE A 46 4.90 11.28 -5.12
N ASP A 47 5.38 10.61 -6.15
CA ASP A 47 4.88 10.80 -7.52
C ASP A 47 3.51 10.16 -7.71
N MET A 48 3.32 8.94 -7.19
CA MET A 48 2.07 8.21 -7.24
C MET A 48 1.76 7.55 -5.90
N GLY A 49 0.48 7.30 -5.63
CA GLY A 49 0.06 6.59 -4.42
C GLY A 49 -1.08 5.61 -4.68
N PHE A 50 -0.98 4.44 -4.09
CA PHE A 50 -2.09 3.50 -4.04
C PHE A 50 -3.07 3.95 -2.98
N ILE A 51 -4.29 4.28 -3.38
CA ILE A 51 -5.33 4.80 -2.51
C ILE A 51 -6.44 3.80 -2.26
N GLN A 52 -6.91 3.75 -1.04
CA GLN A 52 -7.97 2.85 -0.57
C GLN A 52 -8.80 3.52 0.51
N PRO A 53 -10.06 3.10 0.75
CA PRO A 53 -10.84 3.63 1.87
C PRO A 53 -10.17 3.34 3.21
N PRO A 54 -10.34 4.20 4.23
CA PRO A 54 -9.94 3.88 5.59
C PRO A 54 -10.67 2.63 6.10
N PRO A 55 -9.98 1.65 6.71
CA PRO A 55 -10.60 0.39 7.11
C PRO A 55 -11.64 0.53 8.24
N GLY A 56 -11.55 1.58 9.04
CA GLY A 56 -12.46 1.82 10.18
C GLY A 56 -13.92 2.08 9.78
N ASN A 57 -14.16 2.56 8.57
CA ASN A 57 -15.50 2.88 8.10
C ASN A 57 -16.33 1.64 7.70
N THR A 58 -15.75 0.46 7.63
CA THR A 58 -16.37 -0.72 7.03
C THR A 58 -16.39 -1.96 7.88
N GLY A 59 -15.54 -2.00 8.92
CA GLY A 59 -15.28 -3.27 9.60
C GLY A 59 -16.39 -3.73 10.52
N TYR A 60 -16.88 -2.86 11.36
CA TYR A 60 -17.65 -3.27 12.54
C TYR A 60 -19.14 -2.97 12.49
N ARG A 61 -19.58 -2.01 11.69
CA ARG A 61 -20.96 -1.50 11.80
C ARG A 61 -21.98 -2.27 11.00
N ASP A 62 -21.57 -2.87 9.89
CA ASP A 62 -22.48 -3.62 9.04
C ASP A 62 -22.03 -5.06 8.92
N GLY A 63 -22.33 -5.87 9.94
CA GLY A 63 -22.21 -7.34 9.88
C GLY A 63 -23.11 -7.96 8.79
N ASN A 64 -23.83 -7.14 8.04
CA ASN A 64 -24.69 -7.53 6.95
C ASN A 64 -23.85 -7.64 5.67
N ARG A 65 -24.11 -8.69 4.90
CA ARG A 65 -23.55 -8.85 3.56
C ARG A 65 -24.00 -7.69 2.68
N MET A 66 -23.06 -6.90 2.19
CA MET A 66 -23.36 -5.87 1.20
C MET A 66 -23.51 -6.54 -0.17
N GLY A 67 -24.56 -6.15 -0.90
CA GLY A 67 -24.65 -6.47 -2.32
C GLY A 67 -23.63 -5.66 -3.14
N ARG A 68 -23.54 -5.95 -4.43
CA ARG A 68 -22.58 -5.29 -5.34
C ARG A 68 -22.70 -3.78 -5.34
N ASP A 69 -23.90 -3.23 -5.29
CA ASP A 69 -24.13 -1.77 -5.28
C ASP A 69 -23.54 -1.13 -4.01
N GLY A 70 -23.72 -1.73 -2.84
CA GLY A 70 -23.13 -1.23 -1.60
C GLY A 70 -21.60 -1.27 -1.62
N ILE A 71 -20.99 -2.28 -2.26
CA ILE A 71 -19.54 -2.35 -2.46
C ILE A 71 -19.07 -1.21 -3.39
N ARG A 72 -19.81 -0.92 -4.47
CA ARG A 72 -19.52 0.20 -5.37
C ARG A 72 -19.61 1.54 -4.68
N ASP A 73 -20.68 1.76 -3.90
CA ASP A 73 -20.87 2.99 -3.13
C ASP A 73 -19.70 3.20 -2.16
N TYR A 74 -19.25 2.13 -1.51
CA TYR A 74 -18.08 2.18 -0.63
C TYR A 74 -16.78 2.54 -1.36
N MET A 75 -16.60 2.05 -2.57
CA MET A 75 -15.42 2.31 -3.40
C MET A 75 -15.55 3.60 -4.24
N ALA A 76 -16.73 4.25 -4.26
CA ALA A 76 -17.04 5.35 -5.18
C ALA A 76 -16.05 6.51 -5.09
N TYR A 77 -15.70 6.94 -3.87
CA TYR A 77 -14.78 8.06 -3.68
C TYR A 77 -13.35 7.74 -4.17
N ILE A 78 -12.87 6.54 -3.91
CA ILE A 78 -11.56 6.09 -4.41
C ILE A 78 -11.57 6.03 -5.93
N THR A 79 -12.63 5.51 -6.52
CA THR A 79 -12.81 5.45 -7.98
C THR A 79 -12.84 6.85 -8.59
N GLU A 80 -13.57 7.79 -7.99
CA GLU A 80 -13.58 9.20 -8.41
C GLU A 80 -12.17 9.79 -8.40
N LEU A 81 -11.43 9.63 -7.32
CA LEU A 81 -10.07 10.16 -7.20
C LEU A 81 -9.11 9.59 -8.24
N THR A 82 -9.19 8.29 -8.52
CA THR A 82 -8.33 7.66 -9.55
C THR A 82 -8.64 8.14 -10.96
N GLN A 83 -9.90 8.47 -11.24
CA GLN A 83 -10.31 9.04 -12.53
C GLN A 83 -9.94 10.52 -12.66
N ARG A 84 -10.06 11.27 -11.55
CA ARG A 84 -9.75 12.71 -11.52
C ARG A 84 -8.25 12.98 -11.53
N TYR A 85 -7.44 12.09 -10.96
CA TYR A 85 -5.99 12.25 -10.84
C TYR A 85 -5.23 10.97 -11.28
N PRO A 86 -5.38 10.53 -12.53
CA PRO A 86 -4.89 9.22 -12.99
C PRO A 86 -3.36 9.09 -12.96
N ASP A 87 -2.63 10.21 -13.03
CA ASP A 87 -1.16 10.23 -12.94
C ASP A 87 -0.64 10.29 -11.50
N ARG A 88 -1.54 10.41 -10.53
CA ARG A 88 -1.18 10.54 -9.11
C ARG A 88 -1.74 9.43 -8.24
N PHE A 89 -2.93 8.93 -8.54
CA PHE A 89 -3.60 7.92 -7.74
C PHE A 89 -3.84 6.63 -8.51
N ILE A 90 -3.53 5.52 -7.86
CA ILE A 90 -3.79 4.16 -8.34
C ILE A 90 -4.77 3.51 -7.38
N GLY A 91 -5.82 2.90 -7.91
CA GLY A 91 -6.85 2.27 -7.09
C GLY A 91 -6.37 1.00 -6.41
N ASN A 92 -6.64 0.91 -5.11
CA ASN A 92 -6.51 -0.28 -4.29
C ASN A 92 -7.90 -0.66 -3.77
N PHE A 93 -8.40 -1.81 -4.20
CA PHE A 93 -9.74 -2.29 -3.86
C PHE A 93 -9.74 -2.92 -2.47
N THR A 94 -10.52 -2.38 -1.54
CA THR A 94 -10.68 -3.00 -0.22
C THR A 94 -11.66 -4.18 -0.31
N TYR A 95 -11.18 -5.36 0.04
CA TYR A 95 -11.97 -6.59 0.01
C TYR A 95 -12.35 -7.03 1.42
N ASN A 96 -13.65 -6.99 1.71
CA ASN A 96 -14.20 -7.60 2.91
C ASN A 96 -14.99 -8.85 2.53
N PRO A 97 -14.48 -10.05 2.82
CA PRO A 97 -15.15 -11.29 2.42
C PRO A 97 -16.52 -11.48 3.09
N ARG A 98 -16.81 -10.77 4.17
CA ARG A 98 -18.13 -10.81 4.83
C ARG A 98 -19.24 -10.14 4.01
N TRP A 99 -18.90 -9.32 3.03
CA TRP A 99 -19.88 -8.74 2.08
C TRP A 99 -20.38 -9.73 1.03
N GLY A 100 -19.92 -10.98 1.09
CA GLY A 100 -20.15 -12.03 0.12
C GLY A 100 -18.93 -12.21 -0.79
N PRO A 101 -18.21 -13.32 -0.65
CA PRO A 101 -16.97 -13.56 -1.38
C PRO A 101 -17.09 -13.38 -2.89
N GLU A 102 -18.16 -13.93 -3.48
CA GLU A 102 -18.40 -13.84 -4.92
C GLU A 102 -18.75 -12.41 -5.37
N ASN A 103 -19.58 -11.69 -4.62
CA ASN A 103 -19.91 -10.30 -4.93
C ASN A 103 -18.65 -9.41 -4.85
N GLY A 104 -17.83 -9.60 -3.83
CA GLY A 104 -16.57 -8.86 -3.68
C GLY A 104 -15.60 -9.15 -4.82
N ALA A 105 -15.49 -10.41 -5.26
CA ALA A 105 -14.64 -10.79 -6.38
C ALA A 105 -15.13 -10.20 -7.70
N LEU A 106 -16.44 -10.20 -7.96
CA LEU A 106 -17.04 -9.59 -9.15
C LEU A 106 -16.81 -8.08 -9.19
N GLU A 107 -16.94 -7.40 -8.05
CA GLU A 107 -16.67 -5.96 -7.98
C GLU A 107 -15.17 -5.64 -8.06
N LEU A 108 -14.29 -6.47 -7.52
CA LEU A 108 -12.85 -6.36 -7.76
C LEU A 108 -12.55 -6.47 -9.27
N GLU A 109 -13.08 -7.51 -9.94
CA GLU A 109 -12.87 -7.69 -11.39
C GLU A 109 -13.38 -6.48 -12.18
N PHE A 110 -14.55 -5.95 -11.81
CA PHE A 110 -15.11 -4.75 -12.41
C PHE A 110 -14.18 -3.54 -12.25
N HIS A 111 -13.70 -3.24 -11.04
CA HIS A 111 -12.80 -2.11 -10.78
C HIS A 111 -11.45 -2.26 -11.48
N VAL A 112 -10.94 -3.48 -11.59
CA VAL A 112 -9.69 -3.75 -12.34
C VAL A 112 -9.89 -3.48 -13.84
N LYS A 113 -10.99 -3.94 -14.43
CA LYS A 113 -11.25 -3.82 -15.87
C LYS A 113 -11.62 -2.40 -16.29
N GLU A 114 -12.53 -1.77 -15.54
CA GLU A 114 -13.13 -0.50 -15.95
C GLU A 114 -12.32 0.72 -15.44
N TYR A 115 -11.64 0.60 -14.31
CA TYR A 115 -10.93 1.71 -13.66
C TYR A 115 -9.43 1.47 -13.49
N GLY A 116 -8.91 0.32 -13.93
CA GLY A 116 -7.48 0.05 -13.91
C GLY A 116 -6.89 -0.16 -12.51
N PHE A 117 -7.70 -0.57 -11.54
CA PHE A 117 -7.20 -0.88 -10.19
C PHE A 117 -6.13 -1.95 -10.26
N LYS A 118 -5.06 -1.81 -9.46
CA LYS A 118 -3.89 -2.69 -9.53
C LYS A 118 -3.58 -3.40 -8.23
N MET A 119 -4.32 -3.09 -7.17
CA MET A 119 -4.07 -3.67 -5.86
C MET A 119 -5.39 -4.07 -5.16
N LEU A 120 -5.30 -5.09 -4.32
CA LEU A 120 -6.34 -5.55 -3.40
C LEU A 120 -5.87 -5.40 -1.97
N LYS A 121 -6.63 -4.73 -1.11
CA LYS A 121 -6.38 -4.63 0.33
C LYS A 121 -7.17 -5.67 1.11
N LEU A 122 -6.45 -6.40 1.99
CA LEU A 122 -7.04 -7.27 3.02
C LEU A 122 -6.76 -6.70 4.42
N HIS A 123 -7.78 -6.71 5.28
CA HIS A 123 -7.66 -6.27 6.68
C HIS A 123 -8.46 -7.19 7.61
N ALA A 124 -7.83 -8.30 8.02
CA ALA A 124 -8.53 -9.37 8.72
C ALA A 124 -9.12 -8.96 10.08
N ASN A 125 -8.43 -8.13 10.88
CA ASN A 125 -8.96 -7.63 12.15
C ASN A 125 -10.21 -6.77 11.95
N MET A 126 -10.14 -5.75 11.08
CA MET A 126 -11.27 -4.84 10.85
C MET A 126 -12.47 -5.55 10.22
N HIS A 127 -12.21 -6.56 9.41
CA HIS A 127 -13.26 -7.34 8.75
C HIS A 127 -13.70 -8.58 9.55
N GLY A 128 -13.07 -8.84 10.70
CA GLY A 128 -13.48 -9.87 11.65
C GLY A 128 -13.42 -11.29 11.09
N TYR A 129 -12.36 -11.67 10.40
CA TYR A 129 -12.16 -13.03 9.92
C TYR A 129 -10.75 -13.53 10.24
N ARG A 130 -10.62 -14.82 10.35
CA ARG A 130 -9.36 -15.51 10.57
C ARG A 130 -8.82 -16.06 9.26
N PRO A 131 -7.68 -15.54 8.73
CA PRO A 131 -7.23 -15.84 7.36
C PRO A 131 -7.00 -17.33 7.08
N ASP A 132 -6.36 -18.03 8.02
CA ASP A 132 -6.06 -19.46 7.90
C ASP A 132 -7.30 -20.37 7.96
N ARG A 133 -8.46 -19.80 8.32
CA ARG A 133 -9.76 -20.50 8.37
C ARG A 133 -10.77 -19.99 7.34
N ALA A 134 -10.42 -18.92 6.65
CA ALA A 134 -11.32 -18.25 5.69
C ALA A 134 -10.86 -18.44 4.24
N LEU A 135 -10.13 -19.49 3.91
CA LEU A 135 -9.58 -19.71 2.57
C LEU A 135 -10.65 -19.68 1.49
N ASP A 136 -11.80 -20.30 1.73
CA ASP A 136 -12.93 -20.30 0.78
C ASP A 136 -13.48 -18.89 0.54
N TRP A 137 -13.36 -18.00 1.52
CA TRP A 137 -13.80 -16.62 1.38
C TRP A 137 -12.79 -15.77 0.59
N LEU A 138 -11.51 -16.14 0.62
CA LEU A 138 -10.43 -15.39 -0.05
C LEU A 138 -10.20 -15.86 -1.50
N ARG A 139 -10.39 -17.18 -1.78
CA ARG A 139 -10.13 -17.78 -3.10
C ARG A 139 -10.80 -17.07 -4.28
N PRO A 140 -12.08 -16.61 -4.21
CA PRO A 140 -12.70 -15.91 -5.33
C PRO A 140 -11.92 -14.66 -5.73
N ALA A 141 -11.52 -13.82 -4.75
CA ALA A 141 -10.73 -12.63 -5.01
C ALA A 141 -9.30 -12.95 -5.50
N MET A 142 -8.66 -13.99 -4.93
CA MET A 142 -7.31 -14.40 -5.36
C MET A 142 -7.30 -14.92 -6.81
N LYS A 143 -8.35 -15.57 -7.28
CA LYS A 143 -8.50 -15.94 -8.70
C LYS A 143 -8.53 -14.72 -9.62
N VAL A 144 -9.21 -13.66 -9.21
CA VAL A 144 -9.21 -12.38 -9.95
C VAL A 144 -7.82 -11.77 -9.93
N CYS A 145 -7.15 -11.74 -8.77
CA CYS A 145 -5.79 -11.23 -8.65
C CYS A 145 -4.82 -12.00 -9.57
N ALA A 146 -4.89 -13.30 -9.60
CA ALA A 146 -4.08 -14.15 -10.48
C ALA A 146 -4.36 -13.87 -11.98
N LYS A 147 -5.62 -13.70 -12.34
CA LYS A 147 -6.05 -13.46 -13.74
C LYS A 147 -5.57 -12.12 -14.29
N TYR A 148 -5.55 -11.08 -13.46
CA TYR A 148 -5.29 -9.71 -13.89
C TYR A 148 -3.98 -9.13 -13.35
N ASN A 149 -3.13 -9.93 -12.72
CA ASN A 149 -1.89 -9.49 -12.07
C ASN A 149 -2.12 -8.37 -11.04
N VAL A 150 -3.14 -8.53 -10.21
CA VAL A 150 -3.44 -7.61 -9.11
C VAL A 150 -2.60 -7.99 -7.89
N VAL A 151 -1.89 -7.03 -7.34
CA VAL A 151 -1.06 -7.21 -6.13
C VAL A 151 -1.95 -7.20 -4.89
N VAL A 152 -1.64 -8.00 -3.88
CA VAL A 152 -2.43 -8.07 -2.65
C VAL A 152 -1.66 -7.43 -1.50
N LEU A 153 -2.16 -6.34 -0.94
CA LEU A 153 -1.66 -5.70 0.28
C LEU A 153 -2.40 -6.27 1.49
N ILE A 154 -1.67 -6.92 2.37
CA ILE A 154 -2.20 -7.50 3.61
C ILE A 154 -1.85 -6.59 4.77
N HIS A 155 -2.85 -6.09 5.52
CA HIS A 155 -2.60 -5.42 6.79
C HIS A 155 -2.08 -6.43 7.82
N THR A 156 -0.98 -6.10 8.50
CA THR A 156 -0.37 -6.95 9.53
C THR A 156 0.14 -6.11 10.72
N GLY A 157 0.45 -6.76 11.85
CA GLY A 157 1.10 -6.12 12.99
C GLY A 157 0.22 -5.91 14.22
N ASP A 158 -1.09 -5.93 14.10
CA ASP A 158 -2.01 -5.87 15.23
C ASP A 158 -2.76 -7.21 15.38
N GLY A 159 -2.56 -7.92 16.47
CA GLY A 159 -3.29 -9.16 16.73
C GLY A 159 -4.82 -8.94 16.86
N PRO A 160 -5.66 -9.98 16.83
CA PRO A 160 -5.27 -11.39 16.74
C PRO A 160 -5.26 -11.98 15.31
N TYR A 161 -5.83 -11.31 14.28
CA TYR A 161 -6.04 -11.91 12.95
C TYR A 161 -5.11 -11.35 11.85
N THR A 162 -4.14 -10.54 12.22
CA THR A 162 -3.20 -9.89 11.30
C THR A 162 -1.74 -10.31 11.53
N ILE A 163 -1.55 -11.48 12.14
CA ILE A 163 -0.24 -12.13 12.22
C ILE A 163 0.11 -12.62 10.80
N PRO A 164 1.28 -12.24 10.23
CA PRO A 164 1.62 -12.55 8.84
C PRO A 164 1.45 -14.01 8.46
N THR A 165 1.89 -14.93 9.32
CA THR A 165 1.82 -16.38 9.07
C THR A 165 0.41 -16.95 8.95
N MET A 166 -0.63 -16.25 9.42
CA MET A 166 -2.01 -16.67 9.21
C MET A 166 -2.44 -16.60 7.72
N PHE A 167 -1.76 -15.78 6.91
CA PHE A 167 -2.01 -15.68 5.47
C PHE A 167 -1.19 -16.69 4.65
N TYR A 168 -0.25 -17.38 5.28
CA TYR A 168 0.65 -18.29 4.58
C TYR A 168 -0.09 -19.36 3.73
N PRO A 169 -1.19 -19.99 4.22
CA PRO A 169 -1.90 -20.97 3.41
C PRO A 169 -2.42 -20.41 2.08
N ILE A 170 -3.05 -19.21 2.08
CA ILE A 170 -3.58 -18.61 0.85
C ILE A 170 -2.45 -18.11 -0.06
N ILE A 171 -1.36 -17.60 0.49
CA ILE A 171 -0.19 -17.15 -0.26
C ILE A 171 0.42 -18.33 -1.03
N ARG A 172 0.58 -19.47 -0.39
CA ARG A 172 1.14 -20.69 -1.01
C ARG A 172 0.21 -21.32 -2.05
N GLU A 173 -1.10 -21.17 -1.88
CA GLU A 173 -2.08 -21.65 -2.85
C GLU A 173 -2.05 -20.83 -4.16
N PHE A 174 -1.63 -19.54 -4.09
CA PHE A 174 -1.59 -18.62 -5.23
C PHE A 174 -0.18 -18.08 -5.51
N PRO A 175 0.79 -18.94 -5.91
CA PRO A 175 2.17 -18.52 -6.10
C PRO A 175 2.38 -17.53 -7.25
N MET A 176 1.40 -17.36 -8.14
CA MET A 176 1.42 -16.37 -9.23
C MET A 176 0.91 -14.98 -8.79
N VAL A 177 0.34 -14.85 -7.60
CA VAL A 177 -0.11 -13.57 -7.05
C VAL A 177 0.99 -12.98 -6.18
N ASN A 178 1.31 -11.71 -6.35
CA ASN A 178 2.26 -11.01 -5.49
C ASN A 178 1.57 -10.47 -4.24
N PHE A 179 2.17 -10.70 -3.09
CA PHE A 179 1.66 -10.26 -1.79
C PHE A 179 2.62 -9.28 -1.13
N ILE A 180 2.06 -8.20 -0.58
CA ILE A 180 2.77 -7.23 0.25
C ILE A 180 2.34 -7.44 1.70
N ILE A 181 3.30 -7.75 2.58
CA ILE A 181 3.07 -7.77 4.02
C ILE A 181 3.15 -6.31 4.51
N GLY A 182 1.99 -5.72 4.76
CA GLY A 182 1.88 -4.33 5.21
C GLY A 182 2.55 -4.11 6.55
N HIS A 183 3.16 -2.95 6.73
CA HIS A 183 3.82 -2.54 7.97
C HIS A 183 4.99 -3.43 8.40
N PHE A 184 5.50 -4.23 7.51
CA PHE A 184 6.54 -5.23 7.83
C PHE A 184 6.18 -6.12 9.04
N GLY A 185 4.89 -6.37 9.26
CA GLY A 185 4.43 -7.11 10.45
C GLY A 185 4.43 -6.31 11.76
N ILE A 186 4.60 -4.99 11.72
CA ILE A 186 4.65 -4.12 12.90
C ILE A 186 3.48 -3.14 12.88
N GLN A 187 2.77 -3.04 13.98
CA GLN A 187 1.73 -2.04 14.21
C GLN A 187 1.59 -1.83 15.73
N THR A 188 0.75 -0.90 16.16
CA THR A 188 0.56 -0.56 17.59
C THR A 188 0.24 -1.73 18.49
N GLY A 189 -0.36 -2.81 17.98
CA GLY A 189 -0.76 -4.00 18.73
C GLY A 189 0.26 -5.13 18.78
N GLY A 190 1.33 -5.07 17.98
CA GLY A 190 2.31 -6.16 17.95
C GLY A 190 3.51 -5.92 17.06
N ASN A 191 4.47 -6.82 17.16
CA ASN A 191 5.67 -6.84 16.34
C ASN A 191 5.93 -8.28 15.85
N TYR A 192 5.54 -8.55 14.61
CA TYR A 192 5.71 -9.83 13.92
C TYR A 192 6.68 -9.68 12.74
N SER A 193 7.67 -8.76 12.88
CA SER A 193 8.60 -8.45 11.79
C SER A 193 9.47 -9.63 11.37
N PHE A 194 9.79 -10.52 12.30
CA PHE A 194 10.52 -11.74 11.97
C PHE A 194 9.68 -12.73 11.15
N GLU A 195 8.39 -12.87 11.46
CA GLU A 195 7.49 -13.70 10.66
C GLU A 195 7.36 -13.15 9.24
N ALA A 196 7.20 -11.82 9.09
CA ALA A 196 7.16 -11.16 7.79
C ALA A 196 8.47 -11.35 7.02
N PHE A 197 9.61 -11.18 7.70
CA PHE A 197 10.93 -11.38 7.13
C PHE A 197 11.14 -12.84 6.64
N TRP A 198 10.85 -13.83 7.47
CA TRP A 198 10.97 -15.23 7.08
C TRP A 198 10.05 -15.61 5.92
N MET A 199 8.82 -15.07 5.91
CA MET A 199 7.91 -15.27 4.80
C MET A 199 8.44 -14.66 3.50
N ALA A 200 9.04 -13.46 3.56
CA ALA A 200 9.64 -12.83 2.38
C ALA A 200 10.88 -13.59 1.86
N MET A 201 11.67 -14.19 2.76
CA MET A 201 12.82 -15.03 2.38
C MET A 201 12.39 -16.35 1.74
N ASP A 202 11.42 -17.03 2.35
CA ASP A 202 11.01 -18.39 1.96
C ASP A 202 10.06 -18.40 0.74
N THR A 203 9.38 -17.27 0.47
CA THR A 203 8.30 -17.23 -0.52
C THR A 203 8.59 -16.21 -1.62
N PRO A 204 8.80 -16.64 -2.87
CA PRO A 204 9.22 -15.74 -3.98
C PRO A 204 8.26 -14.58 -4.24
N ASN A 205 6.96 -14.79 -4.11
CA ASN A 205 5.89 -13.82 -4.38
C ASN A 205 5.48 -12.96 -3.16
N VAL A 206 6.26 -12.97 -2.08
CA VAL A 206 6.05 -12.13 -0.89
C VAL A 206 7.10 -11.03 -0.84
N VAL A 207 6.64 -9.79 -0.61
CA VAL A 207 7.46 -8.62 -0.30
C VAL A 207 6.94 -7.94 0.97
N CYS A 208 7.74 -7.08 1.59
CA CYS A 208 7.35 -6.35 2.80
C CYS A 208 7.26 -4.86 2.51
N GLU A 209 6.28 -4.18 3.11
CA GLU A 209 6.14 -2.74 3.08
C GLU A 209 6.92 -2.10 4.23
N SER A 210 7.64 -1.02 3.94
CA SER A 210 8.54 -0.36 4.90
C SER A 210 7.85 0.50 5.97
N GLY A 211 6.60 0.90 5.77
CA GLY A 211 5.84 1.69 6.74
C GLY A 211 5.76 1.02 8.12
N TRP A 212 5.78 1.82 9.19
CA TRP A 212 5.81 1.36 10.59
C TRP A 212 7.04 0.54 10.99
N CYS A 213 7.95 0.23 10.05
CA CYS A 213 9.16 -0.54 10.33
C CYS A 213 10.28 0.41 10.78
N PHE A 214 10.82 0.16 11.95
CA PHE A 214 11.92 0.96 12.49
C PHE A 214 13.19 0.81 11.66
N GLN A 215 13.94 1.90 11.53
CA GLN A 215 15.18 2.01 10.79
C GLN A 215 16.13 0.82 11.01
N SER A 216 16.38 0.44 12.25
CA SER A 216 17.27 -0.68 12.58
C SER A 216 16.80 -2.01 11.98
N ARG A 217 15.49 -2.23 11.91
CA ARG A 217 14.91 -3.42 11.29
C ARG A 217 14.98 -3.36 9.77
N ILE A 218 14.74 -2.20 9.18
CA ILE A 218 14.89 -2.03 7.73
C ILE A 218 16.32 -2.37 7.31
N VAL A 219 17.32 -1.83 8.00
CA VAL A 219 18.74 -2.10 7.71
C VAL A 219 19.08 -3.58 7.92
N GLU A 220 18.65 -4.18 9.03
CA GLU A 220 18.91 -5.58 9.33
C GLU A 220 18.34 -6.51 8.24
N PHE A 221 17.11 -6.25 7.82
CA PHE A 221 16.42 -7.11 6.87
C PHE A 221 16.84 -6.83 5.41
N ALA A 222 17.09 -5.57 5.05
CA ALA A 222 17.57 -5.22 3.72
C ALA A 222 18.93 -5.83 3.40
N LYS A 223 19.80 -6.05 4.41
CA LYS A 223 21.07 -6.75 4.24
C LYS A 223 20.95 -8.23 3.89
N GLN A 224 19.81 -8.83 4.18
CA GLN A 224 19.58 -10.27 4.05
C GLN A 224 18.55 -10.63 2.97
N LEU A 225 17.58 -9.72 2.72
CA LEU A 225 16.58 -9.89 1.67
C LEU A 225 17.14 -9.44 0.31
N ASP A 226 16.66 -10.09 -0.75
CA ASP A 226 16.83 -9.56 -2.11
C ASP A 226 16.28 -8.12 -2.15
N ARG A 227 17.00 -7.21 -2.84
CA ARG A 227 16.63 -5.80 -2.98
C ARG A 227 15.19 -5.57 -3.48
N LYS A 228 14.63 -6.55 -4.20
CA LYS A 228 13.25 -6.51 -4.71
C LYS A 228 12.18 -6.82 -3.67
N LYS A 229 12.57 -7.19 -2.45
CA LYS A 229 11.66 -7.71 -1.41
C LYS A 229 11.10 -6.65 -0.47
N ILE A 230 11.48 -5.38 -0.63
CA ILE A 230 10.96 -4.29 0.17
C ILE A 230 10.36 -3.23 -0.76
N VAL A 231 9.18 -2.72 -0.41
CA VAL A 231 8.47 -1.63 -1.08
C VAL A 231 8.14 -0.52 -0.08
N PHE A 232 8.05 0.71 -0.57
CA PHE A 232 7.70 1.87 0.24
C PHE A 232 6.19 1.98 0.42
N GLY A 233 5.75 2.30 1.63
CA GLY A 233 4.38 2.67 1.97
C GLY A 233 4.32 3.40 3.30
N THR A 234 3.35 4.30 3.48
CA THR A 234 3.30 5.17 4.67
C THR A 234 2.16 4.87 5.62
N ASP A 235 1.07 4.30 5.15
CA ASP A 235 -0.19 4.21 5.89
C ASP A 235 -0.74 5.61 6.28
N SER A 236 -0.49 6.62 5.41
CA SER A 236 -0.97 7.98 5.67
C SER A 236 -2.50 8.07 5.56
N PRO A 237 -3.17 8.94 6.37
CA PRO A 237 -2.69 10.14 7.03
C PRO A 237 -2.20 10.01 8.49
N PRO A 238 -2.29 8.88 9.22
CA PRO A 238 -1.75 8.87 10.59
C PRO A 238 -0.25 9.11 10.66
N ASN A 239 0.46 8.81 9.58
CA ASN A 239 1.89 8.96 9.50
C ASN A 239 2.28 10.03 8.48
N GLU A 240 3.27 10.83 8.83
CA GLU A 240 3.87 11.81 7.93
C GLU A 240 4.89 11.10 7.02
N PRO A 241 4.77 11.23 5.67
CA PRO A 241 5.59 10.45 4.74
C PRO A 241 7.10 10.70 4.84
N GLY A 242 7.52 11.93 5.15
CA GLY A 242 8.93 12.27 5.24
C GLY A 242 9.68 11.50 6.31
N MET A 243 8.98 11.06 7.36
CA MET A 243 9.56 10.18 8.37
C MET A 243 9.95 8.83 7.74
N TRP A 244 9.05 8.19 7.04
CA TRP A 244 9.30 6.86 6.44
C TRP A 244 10.27 6.93 5.25
N LEU A 245 10.29 8.03 4.51
CA LEU A 245 11.28 8.27 3.47
C LEU A 245 12.69 8.36 4.06
N ARG A 246 12.86 9.04 5.20
CA ARG A 246 14.15 9.11 5.91
C ARG A 246 14.57 7.77 6.50
N GLU A 247 13.64 6.94 6.94
CA GLU A 247 13.95 5.58 7.40
C GLU A 247 14.56 4.71 6.27
N LEU A 248 14.12 4.90 5.03
CA LEU A 248 14.73 4.24 3.88
C LEU A 248 16.04 4.91 3.44
N GLU A 249 16.16 6.23 3.54
CA GLU A 249 17.38 6.96 3.19
C GLU A 249 18.60 6.49 3.98
N VAL A 250 18.39 6.02 5.20
CA VAL A 250 19.48 5.48 6.03
C VAL A 250 20.23 4.33 5.38
N LEU A 251 19.59 3.60 4.46
CA LEU A 251 20.26 2.51 3.73
C LEU A 251 21.45 3.02 2.91
N CYS A 252 21.46 4.32 2.54
CA CYS A 252 22.57 4.97 1.85
C CYS A 252 23.75 5.33 2.80
N SER A 253 23.53 5.30 4.10
CA SER A 253 24.61 5.55 5.07
C SER A 253 25.63 4.42 5.07
N PRO A 254 26.90 4.72 5.46
CA PRO A 254 27.93 3.68 5.62
C PRO A 254 27.52 2.60 6.63
N ALA A 255 28.04 1.39 6.43
CA ALA A 255 27.90 0.33 7.42
C ALA A 255 28.60 0.72 8.74
N PRO A 256 28.08 0.37 9.92
CA PRO A 256 26.93 -0.55 10.13
C PRO A 256 25.55 0.14 10.16
N GLN A 257 25.47 1.49 10.14
CA GLN A 257 24.20 2.22 10.21
C GLN A 257 23.33 1.98 8.99
N GLY A 258 23.92 1.90 7.81
CA GLY A 258 23.30 1.59 6.54
C GLY A 258 23.98 0.43 5.84
N MET A 259 23.99 0.44 4.51
CA MET A 259 24.58 -0.59 3.66
C MET A 259 25.27 0.00 2.42
N ASP A 260 25.65 1.27 2.47
CA ASP A 260 26.27 2.03 1.38
C ASP A 260 25.46 1.94 0.07
N LEU A 261 24.13 1.97 0.19
CA LEU A 261 23.24 1.85 -0.96
C LEU A 261 23.38 3.07 -1.86
N ASP A 262 23.55 2.85 -3.14
CA ASP A 262 23.56 3.91 -4.13
C ASP A 262 22.14 4.44 -4.42
N GLU A 263 22.06 5.51 -5.21
CA GLU A 263 20.79 6.15 -5.53
C GLU A 263 19.85 5.21 -6.29
N ASP A 264 20.37 4.41 -7.21
CA ASP A 264 19.61 3.45 -7.99
C ASP A 264 19.03 2.34 -7.08
N GLY A 265 19.82 1.91 -6.10
CA GLY A 265 19.36 0.99 -5.08
C GLY A 265 18.23 1.55 -4.22
N LEU A 266 18.35 2.82 -3.80
CA LEU A 266 17.29 3.49 -3.03
C LEU A 266 16.00 3.65 -3.86
N GLU A 267 16.12 3.95 -5.16
CA GLU A 267 14.97 4.03 -6.08
C GLU A 267 14.21 2.69 -6.19
N ASP A 268 14.91 1.57 -6.06
CA ASP A 268 14.23 0.27 -6.07
C ASP A 268 13.27 0.14 -4.90
N TYR A 269 13.69 0.51 -3.69
CA TYR A 269 12.83 0.49 -2.50
C TYR A 269 11.71 1.52 -2.56
N MET A 270 12.01 2.74 -3.03
CA MET A 270 11.06 3.85 -3.04
C MET A 270 9.98 3.75 -4.11
N GLY A 271 10.22 3.01 -5.23
CA GLY A 271 9.24 2.97 -6.30
C GLY A 271 9.41 1.86 -7.34
N ASN A 272 10.65 1.53 -7.75
CA ASN A 272 10.84 0.60 -8.87
C ASN A 272 10.33 -0.81 -8.56
N ASN A 273 10.42 -1.28 -7.30
CA ASN A 273 9.94 -2.60 -6.92
C ASN A 273 8.44 -2.73 -7.12
N ILE A 274 7.65 -1.80 -6.57
CA ILE A 274 6.19 -1.83 -6.73
C ILE A 274 5.78 -1.54 -8.19
N ALA A 275 6.51 -0.67 -8.89
CA ALA A 275 6.24 -0.38 -10.29
C ALA A 275 6.38 -1.64 -11.16
N ARG A 276 7.45 -2.42 -10.95
CA ARG A 276 7.63 -3.71 -11.66
C ARG A 276 6.51 -4.69 -11.35
N MET A 277 6.10 -4.81 -10.08
CA MET A 277 5.03 -5.72 -9.68
C MET A 277 3.69 -5.36 -10.33
N CYS A 278 3.40 -4.08 -10.51
CA CYS A 278 2.12 -3.58 -11.04
C CYS A 278 2.17 -3.19 -12.52
N GLY A 279 3.32 -3.32 -13.20
CA GLY A 279 3.48 -2.90 -14.60
C GLY A 279 3.34 -1.39 -14.81
N ILE A 280 3.78 -0.58 -13.82
CA ILE A 280 3.77 0.88 -13.89
C ILE A 280 5.06 1.36 -14.54
N LYS A 281 4.95 2.30 -15.50
CA LYS A 281 6.12 2.93 -16.10
C LYS A 281 6.73 3.93 -15.11
N THR A 282 8.01 3.80 -14.83
CA THR A 282 8.75 4.71 -13.94
C THR A 282 9.43 5.81 -14.74
N SER A 283 9.47 7.01 -14.16
CA SER A 283 10.25 8.14 -14.67
C SER A 283 11.44 8.40 -13.74
N PRO A 284 12.60 8.82 -14.25
CA PRO A 284 13.73 9.16 -13.38
C PRO A 284 13.35 10.31 -12.43
N PRO A 285 13.97 10.37 -11.24
CA PRO A 285 13.70 11.44 -10.28
C PRO A 285 14.09 12.81 -10.82
N PRO A 286 13.43 13.90 -10.36
CA PRO A 286 13.84 15.25 -10.72
C PRO A 286 15.23 15.54 -10.17
N LYS A 287 16.07 16.19 -10.97
CA LYS A 287 17.44 16.53 -10.58
C LYS A 287 17.55 17.84 -9.82
N THR A 288 16.55 18.70 -9.93
CA THR A 288 16.51 20.04 -9.32
C THR A 288 15.12 20.35 -8.76
N MET A 289 15.05 21.35 -7.85
CA MET A 289 13.76 21.89 -7.38
C MET A 289 12.89 22.38 -8.53
N ALA A 290 13.48 23.11 -9.50
CA ALA A 290 12.74 23.63 -10.63
C ALA A 290 12.11 22.52 -11.48
N GLU A 291 12.81 21.39 -11.68
CA GLU A 291 12.27 20.23 -12.39
C GLU A 291 11.14 19.56 -11.58
N ALA A 292 11.29 19.45 -10.26
CA ALA A 292 10.25 18.94 -9.39
C ALA A 292 8.99 19.81 -9.43
N GLU A 293 9.15 21.14 -9.36
CA GLU A 293 8.05 22.10 -9.47
C GLU A 293 7.38 22.09 -10.85
N LEU A 294 8.17 21.89 -11.92
CA LEU A 294 7.63 21.77 -13.27
C LEU A 294 6.76 20.53 -13.41
N ARG A 295 7.26 19.37 -12.96
CA ARG A 295 6.48 18.11 -12.97
C ARG A 295 5.21 18.23 -12.14
N LEU A 296 5.26 18.97 -11.04
CA LEU A 296 4.09 19.25 -10.22
C LEU A 296 3.04 20.05 -10.98
N LYS A 297 3.46 21.14 -11.66
CA LYS A 297 2.55 21.97 -12.49
C LYS A 297 1.93 21.17 -13.61
N ASP A 298 2.72 20.35 -14.31
CA ASP A 298 2.24 19.52 -15.41
C ASP A 298 1.19 18.50 -14.94
N SER A 299 1.34 17.96 -13.74
CA SER A 299 0.38 16.99 -13.19
C SER A 299 -0.97 17.61 -12.82
N TYR A 300 -1.06 18.93 -12.65
CA TYR A 300 -2.31 19.65 -12.40
C TYR A 300 -2.91 20.31 -13.65
N ALA A 301 -2.13 20.47 -14.73
CA ALA A 301 -2.60 21.13 -15.96
C ALA A 301 -3.71 20.36 -16.70
N GLY A 302 -3.87 19.06 -16.42
CA GLY A 302 -4.93 18.22 -17.00
C GLY A 302 -6.23 18.19 -16.20
N VAL A 303 -6.37 18.96 -15.13
CA VAL A 303 -7.48 18.90 -14.16
C VAL A 303 -8.38 20.15 -14.20
N GLN A 304 -8.26 20.99 -15.24
CA GLN A 304 -9.15 22.14 -15.46
C GLN A 304 -10.37 21.76 -16.31
#